data_3d4ffaeac767c9b5be8143cf2b2bc785
#
_entry.id   3d4ffaeac767c9b5be8143cf2b2bc785
#
_cell.length_a   1.000
_cell.length_b   1.000
_cell.length_c   1.000
_cell.angle_alpha   90.00
_cell.angle_beta   90.00
_cell.angle_gamma   90.00
#
_symmetry.space_group_name_H-M   'P 1'
#
loop_
_entity.id
_entity.type
_entity.pdbx_description
1 polymer ?
#
loop_
_entity_poly.entity_id
_entity_poly.type
_entity_poly.pdbx_seq_one_letter_code
_entity_poly.pdbx_strand_id
1 'polypeptide(L)'
;MIIARPIPILSDNYAWLLTETESGCVAIVDPAEAGPVARAIDAAGRLDMILITHHHGDHIAAVDEIRAKYPAPVVGARADAHRLPKLDRQVWEGSGVDLGAATAQVMETPGHTVGHISYFFPEGAVLLCGDTLFSLGCGRLLEGTPADMFGSLMKFAALPGDTLVCAGHEYTQSNAAFALHADPENLNLHAFSRRIDELRATGLPTLPTLPTLPSRLSDELECNPFLRATDVAMLADLRSRKDRF
;
A
#
# COMPACT_ATOMS: atom_id res chain seq x y z
N MET A 1 -1.65 13.65 14.14
CA MET A 1 -1.68 12.17 13.93
C MET A 1 -2.31 11.86 12.58
N ILE A 2 -1.82 10.85 11.83
CA ILE A 2 -2.43 10.43 10.55
C ILE A 2 -3.43 9.30 10.77
N ILE A 3 -4.62 9.45 10.18
CA ILE A 3 -5.63 8.39 10.07
C ILE A 3 -5.72 8.01 8.58
N ALA A 4 -5.56 6.72 8.25
CA ALA A 4 -5.70 6.19 6.92
C ALA A 4 -7.01 5.40 6.79
N ARG A 5 -7.81 5.68 5.76
CA ARG A 5 -9.05 4.96 5.43
C ARG A 5 -8.98 4.39 4.03
N PRO A 6 -9.22 3.07 3.84
CA PRO A 6 -9.29 2.48 2.52
C PRO A 6 -10.54 2.97 1.78
N ILE A 7 -10.39 3.26 0.50
CA ILE A 7 -11.48 3.51 -0.44
C ILE A 7 -11.41 2.39 -1.47
N PRO A 8 -12.34 1.42 -1.44
CA PRO A 8 -12.41 0.39 -2.47
C PRO A 8 -12.68 1.03 -3.84
N ILE A 9 -11.86 0.69 -4.81
CA ILE A 9 -11.93 1.15 -6.19
C ILE A 9 -11.68 -0.02 -7.13
N LEU A 10 -12.13 0.08 -8.38
CA LEU A 10 -12.00 -0.96 -9.40
C LEU A 10 -12.52 -2.33 -8.88
N SER A 11 -11.82 -3.44 -9.15
CA SER A 11 -12.23 -4.79 -8.71
C SER A 11 -11.70 -5.17 -7.34
N ASP A 12 -10.46 -4.80 -7.02
CA ASP A 12 -9.74 -5.21 -5.83
C ASP A 12 -8.68 -4.20 -5.34
N ASN A 13 -8.67 -2.98 -5.90
CA ASN A 13 -7.74 -1.92 -5.52
C ASN A 13 -8.25 -1.10 -4.34
N TYR A 14 -7.32 -0.49 -3.64
CA TYR A 14 -7.57 0.56 -2.66
C TYR A 14 -6.86 1.87 -3.03
N ALA A 15 -7.62 2.96 -3.14
CA ALA A 15 -7.07 4.28 -2.85
C ALA A 15 -7.12 4.51 -1.34
N TRP A 16 -6.23 5.35 -0.79
CA TRP A 16 -6.20 5.64 0.63
C TRP A 16 -6.46 7.12 0.90
N LEU A 17 -7.50 7.41 1.70
CA LEU A 17 -7.74 8.76 2.22
C LEU A 17 -7.01 8.94 3.54
N LEU A 18 -6.09 9.89 3.57
CA LEU A 18 -5.35 10.28 4.77
C LEU A 18 -5.94 11.55 5.36
N THR A 19 -6.11 11.58 6.67
CA THR A 19 -6.49 12.81 7.40
C THR A 19 -5.48 13.05 8.50
N GLU A 20 -4.86 14.23 8.49
CA GLU A 20 -4.07 14.69 9.63
C GLU A 20 -5.01 15.38 10.64
N THR A 21 -5.02 14.86 11.87
CA THR A 21 -6.09 15.16 12.83
C THR A 21 -5.98 16.53 13.50
N GLU A 22 -4.82 17.16 13.52
CA GLU A 22 -4.59 18.46 14.16
C GLU A 22 -4.97 19.61 13.22
N SER A 23 -4.51 19.55 11.97
CA SER A 23 -4.78 20.58 10.96
C SER A 23 -6.04 20.31 10.13
N GLY A 24 -6.53 19.07 10.13
CA GLY A 24 -7.59 18.61 9.23
C GLY A 24 -7.14 18.47 7.78
N CYS A 25 -5.83 18.52 7.48
CA CYS A 25 -5.33 18.33 6.12
C CYS A 25 -5.62 16.92 5.61
N VAL A 26 -5.97 16.84 4.32
CA VAL A 26 -6.41 15.60 3.66
C VAL A 26 -5.53 15.30 2.45
N ALA A 27 -5.06 14.07 2.34
CA ALA A 27 -4.41 13.58 1.13
C ALA A 27 -5.12 12.33 0.60
N ILE A 28 -5.02 12.12 -0.72
CA ILE A 28 -5.42 10.89 -1.38
C ILE A 28 -4.19 10.19 -1.95
N VAL A 29 -4.12 8.87 -1.82
CA VAL A 29 -3.03 8.04 -2.37
C VAL A 29 -3.60 7.14 -3.45
N ASP A 30 -2.92 7.09 -4.60
CA ASP A 30 -3.21 6.22 -5.73
C ASP A 30 -4.68 6.24 -6.22
N PRO A 31 -5.23 7.41 -6.60
CA PRO A 31 -6.60 7.52 -7.07
C PRO A 31 -6.73 7.01 -8.51
N ALA A 32 -7.20 5.76 -8.70
CA ALA A 32 -7.39 5.18 -10.03
C ALA A 32 -8.84 5.20 -10.54
N GLU A 33 -9.82 5.45 -9.65
CA GLU A 33 -11.23 5.57 -10.02
C GLU A 33 -11.84 6.83 -9.41
N ALA A 34 -12.28 7.77 -10.26
CA ALA A 34 -12.68 9.10 -9.81
C ALA A 34 -13.95 9.12 -8.94
N GLY A 35 -14.95 8.30 -9.26
CA GLY A 35 -16.26 8.33 -8.58
C GLY A 35 -16.18 8.05 -7.07
N PRO A 36 -15.67 6.90 -6.62
CA PRO A 36 -15.50 6.59 -5.20
C PRO A 36 -14.58 7.58 -4.48
N VAL A 37 -13.47 7.94 -5.13
CA VAL A 37 -12.48 8.88 -4.59
C VAL A 37 -13.10 10.26 -4.38
N ALA A 38 -13.82 10.80 -5.36
CA ALA A 38 -14.48 12.09 -5.24
C ALA A 38 -15.51 12.11 -4.10
N ARG A 39 -16.31 11.06 -3.94
CA ARG A 39 -17.26 10.96 -2.81
C ARG A 39 -16.54 11.02 -1.45
N ALA A 40 -15.39 10.36 -1.33
CA ALA A 40 -14.61 10.36 -0.10
C ALA A 40 -14.00 11.74 0.19
N ILE A 41 -13.52 12.45 -0.84
CA ILE A 41 -12.99 13.83 -0.72
C ILE A 41 -14.13 14.80 -0.37
N ASP A 42 -15.28 14.69 -1.04
CA ASP A 42 -16.46 15.53 -0.75
C ASP A 42 -16.92 15.35 0.71
N ALA A 43 -16.92 14.12 1.23
CA ALA A 43 -17.24 13.82 2.63
C ALA A 43 -16.20 14.37 3.62
N ALA A 44 -14.92 14.45 3.21
CA ALA A 44 -13.85 15.05 4.00
C ALA A 44 -13.87 16.59 3.94
N GLY A 45 -14.51 17.17 2.91
CA GLY A 45 -14.68 18.61 2.74
C GLY A 45 -13.46 19.34 2.14
N ARG A 46 -12.33 18.64 1.89
CA ARG A 46 -11.11 19.22 1.31
C ARG A 46 -10.18 18.16 0.72
N LEU A 47 -9.28 18.58 -0.15
CA LEU A 47 -8.11 17.83 -0.58
C LEU A 47 -6.90 18.77 -0.64
N ASP A 48 -5.82 18.41 0.03
CA ASP A 48 -4.60 19.21 0.10
C ASP A 48 -3.45 18.60 -0.71
N MET A 49 -3.51 17.29 -1.03
CA MET A 49 -2.42 16.61 -1.73
C MET A 49 -2.89 15.31 -2.38
N ILE A 50 -2.25 14.97 -3.52
CA ILE A 50 -2.35 13.67 -4.19
C ILE A 50 -0.97 13.02 -4.13
N LEU A 51 -0.87 11.81 -3.57
CA LEU A 51 0.35 11.02 -3.47
C LEU A 51 0.27 9.85 -4.44
N ILE A 52 1.37 9.56 -5.12
CA ILE A 52 1.46 8.43 -6.07
C ILE A 52 2.61 7.54 -5.65
N THR A 53 2.36 6.22 -5.53
CA THR A 53 3.39 5.23 -5.20
C THR A 53 4.16 4.77 -6.43
N HIS A 54 3.48 4.49 -7.54
CA HIS A 54 4.10 4.03 -8.80
C HIS A 54 3.19 4.31 -10.01
N HIS A 55 3.65 3.97 -11.22
CA HIS A 55 3.07 4.43 -12.48
C HIS A 55 1.98 3.53 -13.08
N HIS A 56 1.62 2.39 -12.47
CA HIS A 56 0.61 1.50 -13.05
C HIS A 56 -0.75 2.19 -13.16
N GLY A 57 -1.48 1.89 -14.23
CA GLY A 57 -2.73 2.58 -14.56
C GLY A 57 -3.79 2.47 -13.46
N ASP A 58 -3.86 1.33 -12.80
CA ASP A 58 -4.78 1.06 -11.69
C ASP A 58 -4.40 1.76 -10.37
N HIS A 59 -3.37 2.61 -10.38
CA HIS A 59 -3.00 3.54 -9.29
C HIS A 59 -3.14 5.01 -9.70
N ILE A 60 -3.05 5.32 -11.00
CA ILE A 60 -2.95 6.71 -11.46
C ILE A 60 -4.06 7.16 -12.41
N ALA A 61 -4.94 6.26 -12.87
CA ALA A 61 -5.84 6.56 -13.99
C ALA A 61 -6.79 7.74 -13.76
N ALA A 62 -7.15 8.04 -12.48
CA ALA A 62 -8.04 9.17 -12.17
C ALA A 62 -7.31 10.41 -11.62
N VAL A 63 -5.97 10.42 -11.55
CA VAL A 63 -5.21 11.56 -10.97
C VAL A 63 -5.56 12.89 -11.61
N ASP A 64 -5.56 12.97 -12.95
CA ASP A 64 -5.82 14.22 -13.65
C ASP A 64 -7.28 14.68 -13.49
N GLU A 65 -8.26 13.75 -13.46
CA GLU A 65 -9.66 14.06 -13.21
C GLU A 65 -9.88 14.58 -11.77
N ILE A 66 -9.30 13.92 -10.78
CA ILE A 66 -9.36 14.36 -9.37
C ILE A 66 -8.71 15.71 -9.20
N ARG A 67 -7.53 15.93 -9.78
CA ARG A 67 -6.81 17.21 -9.75
C ARG A 67 -7.59 18.35 -10.42
N ALA A 68 -8.30 18.06 -11.51
CA ALA A 68 -9.12 19.05 -12.18
C ALA A 68 -10.31 19.52 -11.32
N LYS A 69 -10.90 18.59 -10.55
CA LYS A 69 -12.03 18.87 -9.67
C LYS A 69 -11.58 19.49 -8.33
N TYR A 70 -10.46 19.01 -7.78
CA TYR A 70 -9.91 19.44 -6.49
C TYR A 70 -8.45 19.87 -6.70
N PRO A 71 -8.21 21.18 -6.94
CA PRO A 71 -6.87 21.67 -7.20
C PRO A 71 -5.92 21.38 -6.02
N ALA A 72 -5.16 20.31 -6.12
CA ALA A 72 -4.21 19.87 -5.12
C ALA A 72 -2.90 19.44 -5.81
N PRO A 73 -1.73 19.67 -5.20
CA PRO A 73 -0.45 19.29 -5.75
C PRO A 73 -0.32 17.76 -5.81
N VAL A 74 0.28 17.28 -6.91
CA VAL A 74 0.59 15.87 -7.14
C VAL A 74 2.06 15.61 -6.81
N VAL A 75 2.29 14.63 -5.93
CA VAL A 75 3.62 14.21 -5.46
C VAL A 75 3.88 12.78 -5.91
N GLY A 76 5.06 12.52 -6.47
CA GLY A 76 5.45 11.19 -6.91
C GLY A 76 6.95 11.06 -7.13
N ALA A 77 7.39 9.85 -7.48
CA ALA A 77 8.80 9.51 -7.65
C ALA A 77 9.47 10.32 -8.76
N ARG A 78 10.61 10.96 -8.46
CA ARG A 78 11.44 11.63 -9.47
C ARG A 78 11.94 10.64 -10.52
N ALA A 79 12.30 9.43 -10.12
CA ALA A 79 12.81 8.40 -11.03
C ALA A 79 11.79 8.02 -12.11
N ASP A 80 10.48 8.08 -11.78
CA ASP A 80 9.37 7.72 -12.66
C ASP A 80 8.59 8.91 -13.22
N ALA A 81 9.05 10.15 -13.03
CA ALA A 81 8.34 11.34 -13.44
C ALA A 81 7.93 11.38 -14.94
N HIS A 82 8.64 10.64 -15.80
CA HIS A 82 8.37 10.52 -17.23
C HIS A 82 7.19 9.57 -17.55
N ARG A 83 6.75 8.73 -16.60
CA ARG A 83 5.63 7.78 -16.71
C ARG A 83 4.42 8.18 -15.86
N LEU A 84 4.61 9.12 -14.93
CA LEU A 84 3.58 9.60 -14.02
C LEU A 84 2.80 10.78 -14.62
N PRO A 85 1.56 11.03 -14.19
CA PRO A 85 0.88 12.30 -14.41
C PRO A 85 1.79 13.47 -14.02
N LYS A 86 1.55 14.65 -14.57
CA LYS A 86 2.39 15.83 -14.29
C LYS A 86 2.52 16.03 -12.75
N LEU A 87 3.74 15.89 -12.23
CA LEU A 87 4.05 16.11 -10.82
C LEU A 87 4.27 17.59 -10.54
N ASP A 88 3.72 18.09 -9.43
CA ASP A 88 4.04 19.40 -8.86
C ASP A 88 5.27 19.31 -7.96
N ARG A 89 5.47 18.13 -7.34
CA ARG A 89 6.63 17.84 -6.50
C ARG A 89 7.18 16.45 -6.81
N GLN A 90 8.46 16.39 -7.08
CA GLN A 90 9.21 15.14 -7.28
C GLN A 90 9.96 14.79 -6.00
N VAL A 91 9.87 13.52 -5.58
CA VAL A 91 10.51 13.02 -4.36
C VAL A 91 11.37 11.79 -4.63
N TRP A 92 12.27 11.47 -3.70
CA TRP A 92 13.24 10.38 -3.74
C TRP A 92 13.54 9.88 -2.33
N GLU A 93 14.40 8.87 -2.20
CA GLU A 93 14.81 8.30 -0.90
C GLU A 93 15.15 9.38 0.12
N GLY A 94 14.53 9.32 1.30
CA GLY A 94 14.76 10.25 2.40
C GLY A 94 14.09 11.62 2.26
N SER A 95 13.34 11.89 1.17
CA SER A 95 12.53 13.11 1.08
C SER A 95 11.46 13.13 2.19
N GLY A 96 11.22 14.30 2.80
CA GLY A 96 10.05 14.52 3.64
C GLY A 96 8.85 14.99 2.83
N VAL A 97 7.63 14.59 3.14
CA VAL A 97 6.38 15.10 2.55
C VAL A 97 5.44 15.52 3.68
N ASP A 98 5.21 16.83 3.82
CA ASP A 98 4.39 17.37 4.90
C ASP A 98 2.90 17.31 4.55
N LEU A 99 2.10 16.78 5.47
CA LEU A 99 0.64 16.84 5.45
C LEU A 99 0.19 17.42 6.80
N GLY A 100 -0.10 18.71 6.83
CA GLY A 100 -0.37 19.42 8.07
C GLY A 100 0.81 19.39 9.03
N ALA A 101 0.60 18.88 10.23
CA ALA A 101 1.64 18.74 11.27
C ALA A 101 2.44 17.44 11.17
N ALA A 102 2.10 16.53 10.26
CA ALA A 102 2.78 15.27 10.07
C ALA A 102 3.69 15.29 8.84
N THR A 103 4.80 14.54 8.88
CA THR A 103 5.76 14.46 7.77
C THR A 103 6.00 13.01 7.38
N ALA A 104 5.61 12.62 6.17
CA ALA A 104 5.97 11.33 5.62
C ALA A 104 7.46 11.27 5.27
N GLN A 105 8.10 10.15 5.60
CA GLN A 105 9.39 9.76 5.08
C GLN A 105 9.18 8.96 3.79
N VAL A 106 9.79 9.41 2.69
CA VAL A 106 9.75 8.70 1.41
C VAL A 106 10.84 7.64 1.39
N MET A 107 10.46 6.43 1.02
CA MET A 107 11.37 5.30 0.79
C MET A 107 11.26 4.86 -0.67
N GLU A 108 12.38 4.75 -1.38
CA GLU A 108 12.44 4.04 -2.66
C GLU A 108 12.31 2.54 -2.38
N THR A 109 11.31 1.92 -2.98
CA THR A 109 10.96 0.51 -2.74
C THR A 109 10.81 -0.25 -4.07
N PRO A 110 11.92 -0.34 -4.84
CA PRO A 110 11.93 -1.05 -6.11
C PRO A 110 11.66 -2.55 -5.94
N GLY A 111 11.16 -3.17 -7.00
CA GLY A 111 10.85 -4.60 -7.06
C GLY A 111 9.65 -4.85 -7.95
N HIS A 112 8.48 -4.38 -7.58
CA HIS A 112 7.28 -4.43 -8.41
C HIS A 112 7.47 -3.57 -9.67
N THR A 113 7.82 -2.29 -9.47
CA THR A 113 8.39 -1.42 -10.51
C THR A 113 9.73 -0.89 -10.05
N VAL A 114 10.56 -0.39 -10.96
CA VAL A 114 11.89 0.16 -10.62
C VAL A 114 11.80 1.54 -9.96
N GLY A 115 10.76 2.32 -10.28
CA GLY A 115 10.55 3.66 -9.74
C GLY A 115 9.55 3.71 -8.57
N HIS A 116 9.21 2.56 -7.97
CA HIS A 116 8.25 2.49 -6.86
C HIS A 116 8.76 3.21 -5.62
N ILE A 117 7.88 3.99 -4.97
CA ILE A 117 8.14 4.63 -3.68
C ILE A 117 7.03 4.30 -2.69
N SER A 118 7.37 4.37 -1.41
CA SER A 118 6.42 4.23 -0.30
C SER A 118 6.52 5.44 0.62
N TYR A 119 5.42 5.73 1.34
CA TYR A 119 5.36 6.86 2.27
C TYR A 119 5.12 6.32 3.67
N PHE A 120 6.01 6.60 4.61
CA PHE A 120 5.83 6.25 6.01
C PHE A 120 5.59 7.50 6.85
N PHE A 121 4.46 7.58 7.53
CA PHE A 121 4.11 8.61 8.50
C PHE A 121 4.33 8.11 9.92
N PRO A 122 5.42 8.52 10.60
CA PRO A 122 5.68 8.10 11.99
C PRO A 122 4.57 8.52 12.95
N GLU A 123 3.97 9.71 12.76
CA GLU A 123 2.96 10.30 13.63
C GLU A 123 1.60 9.58 13.60
N GLY A 124 1.49 8.49 12.93
CA GLY A 124 0.30 7.63 12.89
C GLY A 124 0.68 6.17 12.75
N ALA A 125 2.00 5.90 12.65
CA ALA A 125 2.54 4.59 12.30
C ALA A 125 1.85 4.03 11.04
N VAL A 126 1.76 4.83 9.95
CA VAL A 126 1.06 4.49 8.71
C VAL A 126 2.06 4.37 7.57
N LEU A 127 2.07 3.21 6.91
CA LEU A 127 2.88 2.91 5.74
C LEU A 127 1.99 2.73 4.50
N LEU A 128 2.07 3.63 3.53
CA LEU A 128 1.47 3.51 2.21
C LEU A 128 2.49 2.80 1.31
N CYS A 129 2.34 1.51 1.11
CA CYS A 129 3.35 0.68 0.45
C CYS A 129 3.00 0.31 -1.00
N GLY A 130 1.88 0.81 -1.55
CA GLY A 130 1.44 0.48 -2.90
C GLY A 130 1.49 -1.04 -3.13
N ASP A 131 2.23 -1.43 -4.16
CA ASP A 131 2.37 -2.82 -4.59
C ASP A 131 3.69 -3.47 -4.22
N THR A 132 4.41 -2.93 -3.23
CA THR A 132 5.61 -3.58 -2.69
C THR A 132 5.26 -4.67 -1.68
N LEU A 133 4.43 -4.36 -0.68
CA LEU A 133 4.01 -5.29 0.36
C LEU A 133 2.48 -5.42 0.35
N PHE A 134 1.99 -6.65 0.39
CA PHE A 134 0.58 -6.97 0.61
C PHE A 134 0.43 -7.76 1.90
N SER A 135 -0.78 -7.77 2.47
CA SER A 135 -1.03 -8.68 3.58
C SER A 135 -0.78 -10.13 3.13
N LEU A 136 0.10 -10.83 3.88
CA LEU A 136 0.59 -12.19 3.61
C LEU A 136 1.24 -12.38 2.23
N GLY A 137 1.71 -11.30 1.58
CA GLY A 137 2.27 -11.36 0.24
C GLY A 137 3.21 -10.20 -0.08
N CYS A 138 3.71 -10.18 -1.31
CA CYS A 138 4.42 -9.06 -1.91
C CYS A 138 4.07 -8.92 -3.40
N GLY A 139 4.40 -7.78 -4.00
CA GLY A 139 4.19 -7.53 -5.41
C GLY A 139 4.91 -8.51 -6.35
N ARG A 140 4.35 -8.68 -7.55
CA ARG A 140 5.07 -9.37 -8.63
C ARG A 140 6.27 -8.55 -9.06
N LEU A 141 7.33 -9.23 -9.50
CA LEU A 141 8.53 -8.59 -10.03
C LEU A 141 8.33 -8.32 -11.53
N LEU A 142 7.67 -7.20 -11.86
CA LEU A 142 7.40 -6.87 -13.27
C LEU A 142 8.58 -6.16 -13.93
N GLU A 143 9.31 -5.35 -13.17
CA GLU A 143 10.46 -4.58 -13.65
C GLU A 143 11.73 -4.82 -12.83
N GLY A 144 11.60 -4.96 -11.51
CA GLY A 144 12.73 -5.13 -10.61
C GLY A 144 13.16 -6.59 -10.43
N THR A 145 14.16 -6.77 -9.60
CA THR A 145 14.77 -8.07 -9.29
C THR A 145 14.35 -8.58 -7.91
N PRO A 146 14.55 -9.88 -7.59
CA PRO A 146 14.37 -10.38 -6.22
C PRO A 146 15.22 -9.63 -5.18
N ALA A 147 16.42 -9.16 -5.56
CA ALA A 147 17.28 -8.40 -4.66
C ALA A 147 16.68 -7.01 -4.34
N ASP A 148 16.09 -6.34 -5.33
CA ASP A 148 15.40 -5.07 -5.13
C ASP A 148 14.21 -5.24 -4.17
N MET A 149 13.34 -6.22 -4.43
CA MET A 149 12.18 -6.50 -3.56
C MET A 149 12.60 -6.88 -2.15
N PHE A 150 13.62 -7.74 -2.00
CA PHE A 150 14.13 -8.13 -0.70
C PHE A 150 14.64 -6.91 0.08
N GLY A 151 15.44 -6.05 -0.57
CA GLY A 151 15.90 -4.80 0.04
C GLY A 151 14.75 -3.88 0.48
N SER A 152 13.71 -3.76 -0.36
CA SER A 152 12.51 -2.97 -0.07
C SER A 152 11.73 -3.53 1.12
N LEU A 153 11.50 -4.84 1.17
CA LEU A 153 10.83 -5.50 2.30
C LEU A 153 11.62 -5.40 3.61
N MET A 154 12.95 -5.45 3.55
CA MET A 154 13.79 -5.27 4.75
C MET A 154 13.74 -3.83 5.30
N LYS A 155 13.54 -2.81 4.46
CA LYS A 155 13.25 -1.44 4.94
C LYS A 155 11.95 -1.41 5.76
N PHE A 156 10.91 -2.10 5.30
CA PHE A 156 9.64 -2.17 6.04
C PHE A 156 9.75 -2.99 7.31
N ALA A 157 10.49 -4.12 7.28
CA ALA A 157 10.71 -4.95 8.47
C ALA A 157 11.42 -4.21 9.61
N ALA A 158 12.13 -3.13 9.31
CA ALA A 158 12.80 -2.28 10.31
C ALA A 158 11.87 -1.22 10.96
N LEU A 159 10.64 -1.04 10.46
CA LEU A 159 9.67 -0.10 11.02
C LEU A 159 9.05 -0.64 12.32
N PRO A 160 8.45 0.23 13.16
CA PRO A 160 7.74 -0.20 14.36
C PRO A 160 6.66 -1.24 14.07
N GLY A 161 6.54 -2.27 14.91
CA GLY A 161 5.60 -3.39 14.68
C GLY A 161 4.12 -3.00 14.71
N ASP A 162 3.76 -1.89 15.33
CA ASP A 162 2.41 -1.32 15.34
C ASP A 162 2.06 -0.55 14.05
N THR A 163 2.99 -0.46 13.10
CA THR A 163 2.77 0.18 11.79
C THR A 163 1.60 -0.47 11.05
N LEU A 164 0.67 0.37 10.58
CA LEU A 164 -0.44 -0.01 9.72
C LEU A 164 0.04 -0.08 8.27
N VAL A 165 -0.05 -1.26 7.68
CA VAL A 165 0.33 -1.54 6.29
C VAL A 165 -0.86 -1.28 5.37
N CYS A 166 -0.78 -0.21 4.60
CA CYS A 166 -1.78 0.25 3.64
C CYS A 166 -1.34 -0.11 2.23
N ALA A 167 -1.70 -1.31 1.79
CA ALA A 167 -1.34 -1.83 0.47
C ALA A 167 -2.33 -1.42 -0.62
N GLY A 168 -1.93 -1.57 -1.90
CA GLY A 168 -2.73 -1.18 -3.07
C GLY A 168 -3.90 -2.11 -3.38
N HIS A 169 -3.87 -3.39 -2.93
CA HIS A 169 -4.86 -4.39 -3.34
C HIS A 169 -5.36 -5.28 -2.20
N GLU A 170 -6.60 -5.76 -2.36
CA GLU A 170 -7.27 -6.75 -1.50
C GLU A 170 -6.92 -8.19 -1.93
N TYR A 171 -5.66 -8.57 -1.86
CA TYR A 171 -5.20 -9.92 -2.22
C TYR A 171 -5.09 -10.87 -1.03
N THR A 172 -5.52 -10.46 0.16
CA THR A 172 -5.23 -11.13 1.43
C THR A 172 -5.67 -12.58 1.46
N GLN A 173 -6.89 -12.93 0.99
CA GLN A 173 -7.34 -14.33 0.97
C GLN A 173 -6.49 -15.23 0.06
N SER A 174 -6.17 -14.77 -1.16
CA SER A 174 -5.34 -15.55 -2.08
C SER A 174 -3.90 -15.66 -1.58
N ASN A 175 -3.41 -14.63 -0.90
CA ASN A 175 -2.09 -14.65 -0.26
C ASN A 175 -2.07 -15.59 0.94
N ALA A 176 -3.13 -15.59 1.77
CA ALA A 176 -3.26 -16.51 2.90
C ALA A 176 -3.21 -17.98 2.46
N ALA A 177 -3.93 -18.32 1.38
CA ALA A 177 -3.90 -19.67 0.82
C ALA A 177 -2.46 -20.10 0.41
N PHE A 178 -1.74 -19.20 -0.27
CA PHE A 178 -0.35 -19.46 -0.61
C PHE A 178 0.57 -19.53 0.62
N ALA A 179 0.40 -18.60 1.57
CA ALA A 179 1.22 -18.56 2.78
C ALA A 179 1.09 -19.87 3.59
N LEU A 180 -0.13 -20.37 3.77
CA LEU A 180 -0.41 -21.66 4.42
C LEU A 180 0.21 -22.83 3.66
N HIS A 181 0.24 -22.79 2.32
CA HIS A 181 0.93 -23.81 1.51
C HIS A 181 2.46 -23.72 1.67
N ALA A 182 3.01 -22.51 1.83
CA ALA A 182 4.45 -22.30 1.94
C ALA A 182 5.00 -22.57 3.36
N ASP A 183 4.19 -22.30 4.40
CA ASP A 183 4.56 -22.43 5.82
C ASP A 183 3.41 -23.06 6.64
N PRO A 184 3.09 -24.36 6.40
CA PRO A 184 1.91 -25.02 6.98
C PRO A 184 2.00 -25.23 8.50
N GLU A 185 3.18 -25.14 9.09
CA GLU A 185 3.38 -25.35 10.54
C GLU A 185 3.25 -24.05 11.35
N ASN A 186 3.06 -22.91 10.71
CA ASN A 186 2.96 -21.60 11.36
C ASN A 186 1.58 -21.38 12.01
N LEU A 187 1.50 -21.58 13.32
CA LEU A 187 0.23 -21.47 14.06
C LEU A 187 -0.34 -20.04 14.07
N ASN A 188 0.52 -19.01 14.08
CA ASN A 188 0.09 -17.62 13.99
C ASN A 188 -0.55 -17.33 12.63
N LEU A 189 0.03 -17.87 11.55
CA LEU A 189 -0.54 -17.77 10.21
C LEU A 189 -1.91 -18.44 10.11
N HIS A 190 -2.09 -19.62 10.71
CA HIS A 190 -3.40 -20.28 10.77
C HIS A 190 -4.45 -19.42 11.52
N ALA A 191 -4.07 -18.79 12.63
CA ALA A 191 -4.94 -17.92 13.37
C ALA A 191 -5.29 -16.65 12.56
N PHE A 192 -4.30 -16.07 11.88
CA PHE A 192 -4.49 -14.89 11.05
C PHE A 192 -5.40 -15.20 9.84
N SER A 193 -5.18 -16.33 9.15
CA SER A 193 -6.02 -16.76 8.02
C SER A 193 -7.50 -16.93 8.43
N ARG A 194 -7.78 -17.57 9.57
CA ARG A 194 -9.17 -17.67 10.07
C ARG A 194 -9.81 -16.31 10.32
N ARG A 195 -9.09 -15.35 10.91
CA ARG A 195 -9.56 -13.98 11.12
C ARG A 195 -9.90 -13.28 9.80
N ILE A 196 -9.06 -13.48 8.76
CA ILE A 196 -9.32 -12.96 7.41
C ILE A 196 -10.60 -13.57 6.83
N ASP A 197 -10.78 -14.88 6.92
CA ASP A 197 -11.98 -15.55 6.41
C ASP A 197 -13.25 -15.08 7.12
N GLU A 198 -13.20 -14.88 8.44
CA GLU A 198 -14.29 -14.32 9.22
C GLU A 198 -14.65 -12.90 8.76
N LEU A 199 -13.65 -12.03 8.57
CA LEU A 199 -13.86 -10.67 8.04
C LEU A 199 -14.51 -10.69 6.65
N ARG A 200 -14.01 -11.54 5.76
CA ARG A 200 -14.51 -11.63 4.38
C ARG A 200 -15.89 -12.28 4.29
N ALA A 201 -16.26 -13.13 5.26
CA ALA A 201 -17.59 -13.74 5.36
C ALA A 201 -18.67 -12.79 5.91
N THR A 202 -18.28 -11.73 6.63
CA THR A 202 -19.23 -10.79 7.27
C THR A 202 -19.71 -9.65 6.37
N GLY A 203 -19.66 -9.83 5.05
CA GLY A 203 -20.11 -8.82 4.08
C GLY A 203 -21.54 -8.34 4.33
N LEU A 204 -21.75 -7.02 4.23
CA LEU A 204 -23.08 -6.39 4.24
C LEU A 204 -23.65 -6.39 2.81
N PRO A 205 -24.98 -6.30 2.61
CA PRO A 205 -25.59 -6.22 1.28
C PRO A 205 -25.03 -5.09 0.39
N THR A 206 -24.57 -4.00 1.02
CA THR A 206 -23.99 -2.82 0.36
C THR A 206 -22.45 -2.86 0.28
N LEU A 207 -21.82 -3.76 1.03
CA LEU A 207 -20.38 -4.02 1.06
C LEU A 207 -20.23 -5.53 1.10
N PRO A 208 -20.09 -6.20 -0.04
CA PRO A 208 -20.11 -7.66 -0.13
C PRO A 208 -19.02 -8.34 0.71
N THR A 209 -17.98 -7.60 1.08
CA THR A 209 -16.92 -8.06 2.00
C THR A 209 -16.33 -6.88 2.75
N LEU A 210 -15.86 -7.09 3.98
CA LEU A 210 -15.11 -6.08 4.71
C LEU A 210 -13.65 -6.08 4.25
N PRO A 211 -13.01 -4.90 4.16
CA PRO A 211 -11.57 -4.78 3.90
C PRO A 211 -10.77 -5.57 4.96
N THR A 212 -9.72 -6.26 4.52
CA THR A 212 -8.75 -6.87 5.42
C THR A 212 -7.58 -5.95 5.75
N LEU A 213 -7.49 -4.83 5.04
CA LEU A 213 -6.49 -3.78 5.20
C LEU A 213 -7.05 -2.56 5.94
N PRO A 214 -6.21 -1.81 6.70
CA PRO A 214 -4.77 -2.06 6.85
C PRO A 214 -4.49 -3.28 7.74
N SER A 215 -3.41 -4.00 7.45
CA SER A 215 -2.86 -5.02 8.36
C SER A 215 -1.84 -4.40 9.32
N ARG A 216 -1.43 -5.14 10.36
CA ARG A 216 -0.34 -4.69 11.26
C ARG A 216 0.98 -5.29 10.81
N LEU A 217 2.04 -4.49 10.83
CA LEU A 217 3.36 -4.97 10.45
C LEU A 217 3.84 -6.12 11.35
N SER A 218 3.52 -6.11 12.65
CA SER A 218 3.81 -7.23 13.55
C SER A 218 3.20 -8.55 13.09
N ASP A 219 1.93 -8.53 12.63
CA ASP A 219 1.26 -9.72 12.09
C ASP A 219 1.96 -10.19 10.78
N GLU A 220 2.35 -9.24 9.94
CA GLU A 220 3.08 -9.54 8.69
C GLU A 220 4.47 -10.14 8.96
N LEU A 221 5.21 -9.60 9.95
CA LEU A 221 6.51 -10.15 10.34
C LEU A 221 6.42 -11.59 10.88
N GLU A 222 5.32 -11.94 11.53
CA GLU A 222 5.09 -13.28 12.05
C GLU A 222 4.55 -14.25 11.00
N CYS A 223 3.77 -13.76 10.03
CA CYS A 223 2.93 -14.60 9.16
C CYS A 223 3.29 -14.52 7.67
N ASN A 224 3.82 -13.38 7.19
CA ASN A 224 4.07 -13.19 5.76
C ASN A 224 5.36 -13.90 5.32
N PRO A 225 5.27 -14.91 4.44
CA PRO A 225 6.46 -15.70 4.04
C PRO A 225 7.54 -14.85 3.36
N PHE A 226 7.17 -13.75 2.70
CA PHE A 226 8.12 -12.89 1.99
C PHE A 226 8.88 -11.96 2.95
N LEU A 227 8.26 -11.45 4.01
CA LEU A 227 8.95 -10.71 5.08
C LEU A 227 9.81 -11.62 5.95
N ARG A 228 9.47 -12.91 6.02
CA ARG A 228 10.23 -13.94 6.77
C ARG A 228 11.32 -14.60 5.91
N ALA A 229 11.44 -14.24 4.64
CA ALA A 229 12.55 -14.69 3.82
C ALA A 229 13.88 -14.22 4.41
N THR A 230 14.83 -15.14 4.58
CA THR A 230 16.12 -14.86 5.22
C THR A 230 17.16 -14.30 4.25
N ASP A 231 16.93 -14.47 2.95
CA ASP A 231 17.81 -14.01 1.90
C ASP A 231 17.08 -13.85 0.55
N VAL A 232 17.81 -13.30 -0.42
CA VAL A 232 17.29 -13.06 -1.78
C VAL A 232 16.89 -14.35 -2.50
N ALA A 233 17.60 -15.46 -2.27
CA ALA A 233 17.32 -16.72 -2.95
C ALA A 233 16.00 -17.33 -2.45
N MET A 234 15.74 -17.27 -1.14
CA MET A 234 14.47 -17.70 -0.55
C MET A 234 13.31 -16.85 -1.05
N LEU A 235 13.47 -15.52 -1.10
CA LEU A 235 12.43 -14.63 -1.65
C LEU A 235 12.16 -14.96 -3.12
N ALA A 236 13.18 -15.17 -3.93
CA ALA A 236 13.05 -15.53 -5.35
C ALA A 236 12.28 -16.85 -5.55
N ASP A 237 12.58 -17.87 -4.73
CA ASP A 237 11.85 -19.16 -4.75
C ASP A 237 10.38 -18.97 -4.38
N LEU A 238 10.10 -18.28 -3.26
CA LEU A 238 8.74 -17.99 -2.82
C LEU A 238 7.94 -17.23 -3.88
N ARG A 239 8.54 -16.19 -4.51
CA ARG A 239 7.88 -15.42 -5.56
C ARG A 239 7.59 -16.29 -6.79
N SER A 240 8.56 -17.07 -7.25
CA SER A 240 8.39 -17.99 -8.37
C SER A 240 7.31 -19.07 -8.10
N ARG A 241 7.23 -19.59 -6.87
CA ARG A 241 6.17 -20.51 -6.45
C ARG A 241 4.80 -19.84 -6.43
N LYS A 242 4.71 -18.62 -5.88
CA LYS A 242 3.46 -17.85 -5.83
C LYS A 242 2.95 -17.51 -7.24
N ASP A 243 3.83 -17.24 -8.20
CA ASP A 243 3.44 -16.90 -9.58
C ASP A 243 2.83 -18.09 -10.34
N ARG A 244 3.04 -19.32 -9.83
CA ARG A 244 2.48 -20.58 -10.37
C ARG A 244 1.36 -21.18 -9.54
N PHE A 245 1.07 -20.60 -8.37
CA PHE A 245 0.02 -21.03 -7.44
C PHE A 245 -1.35 -20.49 -7.87
#